data_2582841aa3ca0c29dc93cbd85e44d530
#
_entry.id   2582841aa3ca0c29dc93cbd85e44d530
#
_cell.length_a   1.000
_cell.length_b   1.000
_cell.length_c   1.000
_cell.angle_alpha   90.00
_cell.angle_beta   90.00
_cell.angle_gamma   90.00
#
_symmetry.space_group_name_H-M   'P 1'
#
loop_
_entity.id
_entity.type
_entity.pdbx_description
1 polymer ?
#
loop_
_entity_poly.entity_id
_entity_poly.type
_entity_poly.pdbx_seq_one_letter_code
_entity_poly.pdbx_strand_id
1 'polypeptide(L)'
;MRFNRVLGSIFLLTLSACTQLAEADIPQLPNLAKSKKDRQKSEKLPPCRACTVLVDSYRDGMKRTERSKHDGGDAAWEEERLGSYKTSELRLVEIQEGLCRDVGRGEDQCHQLAEEHESLIEEWWKEHQTVQPDLQQWLCVEQAKVCCPDGFYGPNCDPCPSCFGNGKCKGNGTRKGNGKCSCEEGYVGENCDGCGPEHYEAFRDAEKLLCSNCHKACATGGCTGAGPNACRVCRSGWIMDSQRGGCTDIDECLTANTCTKQQFCVNNEGSFSCLDCDKSCDGCDGDGPDMCKTCADGYELRDGMCTAIPKDEKEIEPESKPQSEPEPVQEATTKEEL
;
A
#
# COMPACT_ATOMS: atom_id res chain seq x y z
N MET A 1 -46.24 -51.99 -40.52
CA MET A 1 -46.95 -53.21 -40.01
C MET A 1 -46.63 -53.22 -38.52
N ARG A 2 -47.50 -52.72 -37.63
CA ARG A 2 -48.59 -53.41 -36.93
C ARG A 2 -48.13 -54.76 -36.36
N PHE A 3 -48.06 -54.84 -35.05
CA PHE A 3 -48.88 -55.59 -34.09
C PHE A 3 -48.15 -55.60 -32.77
N ASN A 4 -48.55 -54.97 -31.72
CA ASN A 4 -49.69 -55.17 -30.83
C ASN A 4 -49.53 -56.31 -29.82
N ARG A 5 -49.68 -55.93 -28.56
CA ARG A 5 -50.39 -56.59 -27.44
C ARG A 5 -49.67 -57.73 -26.70
N VAL A 6 -49.82 -57.94 -25.44
CA VAL A 6 -50.61 -57.47 -24.29
C VAL A 6 -50.38 -58.53 -23.20
N LEU A 7 -50.52 -58.11 -21.98
CA LEU A 7 -50.92 -58.87 -20.77
C LEU A 7 -49.88 -59.76 -20.09
N GLY A 8 -49.67 -59.46 -18.85
CA GLY A 8 -49.75 -60.38 -17.77
C GLY A 8 -49.49 -59.68 -16.41
N SER A 9 -50.57 -59.15 -15.88
CA SER A 9 -50.72 -58.79 -14.47
C SER A 9 -50.72 -60.07 -13.61
N ILE A 10 -50.38 -59.80 -12.26
CA ILE A 10 -50.78 -60.62 -11.12
C ILE A 10 -49.70 -61.50 -10.54
N PHE A 11 -49.23 -61.15 -9.37
CA PHE A 11 -49.28 -61.79 -8.04
C PHE A 11 -48.21 -61.19 -7.16
N LEU A 12 -48.61 -60.35 -6.29
CA LEU A 12 -48.97 -60.48 -4.88
C LEU A 12 -47.79 -60.59 -3.95
N LEU A 13 -47.67 -59.48 -3.21
CA LEU A 13 -47.63 -59.47 -1.73
C LEU A 13 -46.78 -60.52 -1.01
N THR A 14 -45.91 -59.99 -0.27
CA THR A 14 -45.42 -60.30 1.07
C THR A 14 -43.91 -60.33 1.11
N LEU A 15 -43.29 -59.40 1.65
CA LEU A 15 -42.55 -59.42 2.92
C LEU A 15 -42.05 -58.01 3.23
N SER A 16 -42.88 -57.31 3.93
CA SER A 16 -42.45 -56.22 4.80
C SER A 16 -41.76 -56.87 5.97
N ALA A 17 -40.51 -56.58 6.16
CA ALA A 17 -39.93 -56.54 7.48
C ALA A 17 -38.46 -56.14 7.42
N CYS A 18 -38.16 -55.01 7.98
CA CYS A 18 -36.96 -54.77 8.79
C CYS A 18 -35.61 -54.81 8.09
N THR A 19 -35.17 -53.66 7.61
CA THR A 19 -33.85 -53.15 7.96
C THR A 19 -33.89 -51.63 7.93
N GLN A 20 -34.43 -51.02 8.96
CA GLN A 20 -33.98 -49.69 9.38
C GLN A 20 -32.56 -49.87 9.92
N LEU A 21 -31.61 -49.85 9.03
CA LEU A 21 -30.25 -49.52 9.42
C LEU A 21 -30.25 -48.03 9.77
N ALA A 22 -30.12 -47.76 11.04
CA ALA A 22 -29.85 -46.44 11.55
C ALA A 22 -28.67 -45.87 10.75
N GLU A 23 -28.90 -44.83 9.95
CA GLU A 23 -27.84 -43.93 9.51
C GLU A 23 -27.26 -43.33 10.76
N ALA A 24 -26.10 -43.88 11.17
CA ALA A 24 -25.30 -43.27 12.21
C ALA A 24 -24.91 -41.89 11.67
N ASP A 25 -25.42 -40.83 12.30
CA ASP A 25 -24.94 -39.48 12.15
C ASP A 25 -23.42 -39.47 12.34
N ILE A 26 -22.70 -39.47 11.25
CA ILE A 26 -21.27 -39.18 11.26
C ILE A 26 -21.18 -37.71 11.68
N PRO A 27 -20.61 -37.40 12.85
CA PRO A 27 -20.44 -36.01 13.24
C PRO A 27 -19.61 -35.34 12.16
N GLN A 28 -20.22 -34.39 11.43
CA GLN A 28 -19.49 -33.54 10.52
C GLN A 28 -18.43 -32.79 11.34
N LEU A 29 -17.17 -33.17 11.12
CA LEU A 29 -16.05 -32.40 11.66
C LEU A 29 -16.30 -30.92 11.32
N PRO A 30 -16.20 -30.02 12.30
CA PRO A 30 -16.31 -28.60 12.02
C PRO A 30 -15.28 -28.25 10.96
N ASN A 31 -15.75 -27.64 9.85
CA ASN A 31 -14.88 -27.08 8.83
C ASN A 31 -13.91 -26.12 9.55
N LEU A 32 -12.69 -26.58 9.82
CA LEU A 32 -11.64 -25.71 10.33
C LEU A 32 -11.42 -24.63 9.27
N ALA A 33 -11.94 -23.45 9.53
CA ALA A 33 -11.70 -22.30 8.67
C ALA A 33 -10.18 -22.12 8.56
N LYS A 34 -9.63 -22.35 7.36
CA LYS A 34 -8.20 -22.18 7.09
C LYS A 34 -7.75 -20.82 7.62
N SER A 35 -6.66 -20.78 8.34
CA SER A 35 -6.09 -19.53 8.82
C SER A 35 -5.79 -18.59 7.64
N LYS A 36 -5.63 -17.30 7.91
CA LYS A 36 -5.25 -16.33 6.86
C LYS A 36 -3.94 -16.74 6.18
N LYS A 37 -3.00 -17.28 6.96
CA LYS A 37 -1.70 -17.80 6.49
C LYS A 37 -1.88 -19.02 5.58
N ASP A 38 -2.73 -19.97 5.95
CA ASP A 38 -3.00 -21.17 5.14
C ASP A 38 -3.74 -20.83 3.84
N ARG A 39 -4.63 -19.83 3.86
CA ARG A 39 -5.28 -19.35 2.63
C ARG A 39 -4.28 -18.71 1.67
N GLN A 40 -3.31 -17.96 2.17
CA GLN A 40 -2.27 -17.36 1.34
C GLN A 40 -1.36 -18.43 0.71
N LYS A 41 -0.98 -19.48 1.45
CA LYS A 41 -0.17 -20.58 0.94
C LYS A 41 -0.87 -21.32 -0.21
N SER A 42 -2.16 -21.59 -0.06
CA SER A 42 -2.97 -22.30 -1.06
C SER A 42 -3.57 -21.40 -2.14
N GLU A 43 -3.23 -20.10 -2.17
CA GLU A 43 -3.70 -19.18 -3.20
C GLU A 43 -3.12 -19.53 -4.56
N LYS A 44 -4.00 -19.73 -5.56
CA LYS A 44 -3.58 -20.06 -6.92
C LYS A 44 -3.11 -18.81 -7.66
N LEU A 45 -1.83 -18.71 -7.90
CA LEU A 45 -1.21 -17.66 -8.69
C LEU A 45 -1.38 -17.92 -10.20
N PRO A 46 -1.37 -16.86 -11.05
CA PRO A 46 -1.24 -17.02 -12.48
C PRO A 46 0.05 -17.77 -12.85
N PRO A 47 0.07 -18.59 -13.94
CA PRO A 47 1.18 -19.48 -14.24
C PRO A 47 2.55 -18.80 -14.28
N CYS A 48 2.68 -17.67 -14.97
CA CYS A 48 3.94 -16.93 -15.02
C CYS A 48 4.36 -16.44 -13.63
N ARG A 49 3.43 -15.90 -12.82
CA ARG A 49 3.74 -15.46 -11.46
C ARG A 49 4.16 -16.61 -10.55
N ALA A 50 3.53 -17.76 -10.70
CA ALA A 50 3.91 -18.96 -9.94
C ALA A 50 5.33 -19.44 -10.29
N CYS A 51 5.65 -19.45 -11.59
CA CYS A 51 7.01 -19.76 -12.05
C CYS A 51 8.04 -18.74 -11.53
N THR A 52 7.70 -17.44 -11.53
CA THR A 52 8.56 -16.40 -10.94
C THR A 52 8.80 -16.64 -9.46
N VAL A 53 7.78 -17.05 -8.69
CA VAL A 53 7.92 -17.37 -7.25
C VAL A 53 8.91 -18.52 -7.04
N LEU A 54 8.84 -19.55 -7.87
CA LEU A 54 9.80 -20.65 -7.84
C LEU A 54 11.24 -20.18 -8.10
N VAL A 55 11.43 -19.38 -9.15
CA VAL A 55 12.75 -18.84 -9.51
C VAL A 55 13.29 -17.89 -8.44
N ASP A 56 12.44 -17.02 -7.87
CA ASP A 56 12.84 -16.12 -6.78
C ASP A 56 13.28 -16.92 -5.54
N SER A 57 12.53 -17.97 -5.18
CA SER A 57 12.90 -18.87 -4.08
C SER A 57 14.23 -19.60 -4.36
N TYR A 58 14.46 -20.00 -5.60
CA TYR A 58 15.74 -20.60 -6.03
C TYR A 58 16.91 -19.61 -5.91
N ARG A 59 16.72 -18.37 -6.37
CA ARG A 59 17.72 -17.30 -6.23
C ARG A 59 18.04 -16.99 -4.77
N ASP A 60 17.04 -17.02 -3.90
CA ASP A 60 17.26 -16.84 -2.46
C ASP A 60 18.01 -18.03 -1.85
N GLY A 61 17.74 -19.25 -2.33
CA GLY A 61 18.52 -20.43 -2.03
C GLY A 61 19.99 -20.28 -2.44
N MET A 62 20.24 -19.78 -3.65
CA MET A 62 21.61 -19.50 -4.12
C MET A 62 22.33 -18.48 -3.25
N LYS A 63 21.66 -17.40 -2.81
CA LYS A 63 22.24 -16.41 -1.89
C LYS A 63 22.53 -17.01 -0.51
N ARG A 64 21.61 -17.83 0.01
CA ARG A 64 21.76 -18.48 1.31
C ARG A 64 22.97 -19.40 1.32
N THR A 65 23.20 -20.18 0.26
CA THR A 65 24.29 -21.13 0.12
C THR A 65 25.61 -20.52 -0.38
N GLU A 66 25.63 -19.24 -0.76
CA GLU A 66 26.84 -18.58 -1.26
C GLU A 66 27.97 -18.51 -0.22
N ARG A 67 27.61 -18.46 1.08
CA ARG A 67 28.54 -18.38 2.19
C ARG A 67 28.95 -19.72 2.78
N SER A 68 28.31 -20.81 2.37
CA SER A 68 28.67 -22.15 2.82
C SER A 68 29.92 -22.59 2.07
N LYS A 69 31.07 -22.18 2.59
CA LYS A 69 32.33 -22.84 2.25
C LYS A 69 32.33 -24.17 2.96
N HIS A 70 32.98 -25.19 2.38
CA HIS A 70 33.26 -26.43 3.06
C HIS A 70 33.78 -26.14 4.46
N ASP A 71 33.01 -26.48 5.48
CA ASP A 71 33.33 -26.24 6.89
C ASP A 71 34.30 -27.33 7.35
N GLY A 72 35.56 -27.24 6.99
CA GLY A 72 36.55 -28.13 7.57
C GLY A 72 37.85 -28.24 6.80
N GLY A 73 38.88 -27.74 7.30
CA GLY A 73 40.20 -28.13 6.98
C GLY A 73 40.86 -27.41 5.80
N ASP A 74 41.29 -28.05 4.78
CA ASP A 74 42.04 -27.49 3.68
C ASP A 74 41.11 -27.23 2.47
N ALA A 75 40.53 -26.05 2.43
CA ALA A 75 39.59 -25.64 1.34
C ALA A 75 40.22 -25.75 -0.05
N ALA A 76 41.54 -25.56 -0.17
CA ALA A 76 42.27 -25.72 -1.42
C ALA A 76 42.33 -27.17 -1.89
N TRP A 77 42.55 -28.10 -0.98
CA TRP A 77 42.60 -29.53 -1.26
C TRP A 77 41.22 -30.11 -1.63
N GLU A 78 40.16 -29.62 -0.95
CA GLU A 78 38.77 -30.02 -1.26
C GLU A 78 38.35 -29.50 -2.62
N GLU A 79 38.67 -28.25 -2.97
CA GLU A 79 38.37 -27.64 -4.27
C GLU A 79 39.11 -28.36 -5.42
N GLU A 80 40.36 -28.80 -5.19
CA GLU A 80 41.15 -29.55 -6.17
C GLU A 80 40.58 -30.99 -6.42
N ARG A 81 40.04 -31.64 -5.39
CA ARG A 81 39.53 -33.00 -5.49
C ARG A 81 38.03 -33.11 -5.81
N LEU A 82 37.20 -32.21 -5.28
CA LEU A 82 35.74 -32.28 -5.39
C LEU A 82 35.18 -31.27 -6.39
N GLY A 83 36.04 -30.42 -6.95
CA GLY A 83 35.59 -29.30 -7.78
C GLY A 83 35.01 -28.12 -6.95
N SER A 84 34.66 -27.04 -7.65
CA SER A 84 34.15 -25.86 -6.98
C SER A 84 32.79 -26.13 -6.35
N TYR A 85 32.66 -25.91 -5.03
CA TYR A 85 31.38 -25.94 -4.32
C TYR A 85 30.32 -25.09 -5.02
N LYS A 86 30.71 -23.97 -5.65
CA LYS A 86 29.84 -23.03 -6.31
C LYS A 86 28.93 -23.67 -7.37
N THR A 87 29.38 -24.73 -8.03
CA THR A 87 28.67 -25.46 -9.09
C THR A 87 28.40 -26.92 -8.74
N SER A 88 28.63 -27.29 -7.48
CA SER A 88 28.50 -28.69 -7.03
C SER A 88 27.06 -29.17 -6.94
N GLU A 89 26.86 -30.46 -7.05
CA GLU A 89 25.56 -31.10 -6.79
C GLU A 89 25.15 -30.97 -5.32
N LEU A 90 26.11 -30.95 -4.39
CA LEU A 90 25.84 -30.74 -2.97
C LEU A 90 25.15 -29.40 -2.74
N ARG A 91 25.65 -28.30 -3.34
CA ARG A 91 25.03 -26.99 -3.25
C ARG A 91 23.63 -26.98 -3.86
N LEU A 92 23.43 -27.69 -4.97
CA LEU A 92 22.10 -27.82 -5.59
C LEU A 92 21.10 -28.45 -4.60
N VAL A 93 21.49 -29.54 -3.93
CA VAL A 93 20.65 -30.19 -2.91
C VAL A 93 20.33 -29.24 -1.76
N GLU A 94 21.30 -28.49 -1.25
CA GLU A 94 21.09 -27.49 -0.18
C GLU A 94 20.15 -26.37 -0.60
N ILE A 95 20.17 -25.95 -1.87
CA ILE A 95 19.21 -25.00 -2.42
C ILE A 95 17.82 -25.62 -2.45
N GLN A 96 17.69 -26.85 -2.96
CA GLN A 96 16.42 -27.55 -3.11
C GLN A 96 15.76 -27.86 -1.76
N GLU A 97 16.50 -28.21 -0.72
CA GLU A 97 15.96 -28.44 0.64
C GLU A 97 15.23 -27.23 1.23
N GLY A 98 15.62 -26.03 0.84
CA GLY A 98 15.00 -24.78 1.28
C GLY A 98 14.02 -24.17 0.29
N LEU A 99 13.78 -24.84 -0.84
CA LEU A 99 12.98 -24.30 -1.93
C LEU A 99 11.52 -24.15 -1.52
N CYS A 100 10.91 -23.07 -1.96
CA CYS A 100 9.51 -22.69 -1.69
C CYS A 100 9.17 -22.42 -0.22
N ARG A 101 10.12 -22.47 0.70
CA ARG A 101 9.87 -22.11 2.11
C ARG A 101 9.68 -20.59 2.23
N ASP A 102 8.72 -20.19 3.06
CA ASP A 102 8.46 -18.79 3.40
C ASP A 102 8.13 -17.85 2.23
N VAL A 103 7.75 -18.38 1.07
CA VAL A 103 7.32 -17.57 -0.09
C VAL A 103 5.97 -16.88 0.12
N GLY A 104 5.22 -17.24 1.16
CA GLY A 104 3.95 -16.63 1.57
C GLY A 104 2.79 -16.99 0.66
N ARG A 105 2.65 -16.33 -0.49
CA ARG A 105 1.56 -16.60 -1.44
C ARG A 105 1.98 -17.63 -2.48
N GLY A 106 1.15 -18.66 -2.66
CA GLY A 106 1.38 -19.69 -3.66
C GLY A 106 2.45 -20.72 -3.28
N GLU A 107 2.74 -20.92 -2.01
CA GLU A 107 3.73 -21.89 -1.50
C GLU A 107 3.44 -23.29 -2.02
N ASP A 108 2.18 -23.76 -1.91
CA ASP A 108 1.78 -25.09 -2.41
C ASP A 108 2.02 -25.24 -3.92
N GLN A 109 1.75 -24.16 -4.68
CA GLN A 109 1.95 -24.16 -6.13
C GLN A 109 3.45 -24.10 -6.50
N CYS A 110 4.25 -23.41 -5.70
CA CYS A 110 5.70 -23.38 -5.85
C CYS A 110 6.30 -24.78 -5.69
N HIS A 111 5.91 -25.52 -4.63
CA HIS A 111 6.34 -26.90 -4.42
C HIS A 111 5.93 -27.81 -5.59
N GLN A 112 4.69 -27.70 -6.05
CA GLN A 112 4.22 -28.47 -7.20
C GLN A 112 5.06 -28.20 -8.46
N LEU A 113 5.36 -26.92 -8.75
CA LEU A 113 6.18 -26.55 -9.90
C LEU A 113 7.64 -26.97 -9.74
N ALA A 114 8.17 -26.97 -8.51
CA ALA A 114 9.51 -27.47 -8.22
C ALA A 114 9.64 -28.96 -8.56
N GLU A 115 8.66 -29.77 -8.18
CA GLU A 115 8.61 -31.21 -8.53
C GLU A 115 8.41 -31.40 -10.05
N GLU A 116 7.50 -30.65 -10.68
CA GLU A 116 7.22 -30.75 -12.11
C GLU A 116 8.44 -30.41 -12.99
N HIS A 117 9.27 -29.47 -12.54
CA HIS A 117 10.41 -28.96 -13.31
C HIS A 117 11.77 -29.33 -12.70
N GLU A 118 11.83 -30.30 -11.80
CA GLU A 118 13.06 -30.72 -11.13
C GLU A 118 14.17 -31.04 -12.13
N SER A 119 13.90 -31.87 -13.12
CA SER A 119 14.88 -32.25 -14.17
C SER A 119 15.39 -31.05 -14.98
N LEU A 120 14.53 -30.08 -15.28
CA LEU A 120 14.92 -28.86 -15.98
C LEU A 120 15.82 -28.00 -15.10
N ILE A 121 15.50 -27.85 -13.82
CA ILE A 121 16.33 -27.09 -12.87
C ILE A 121 17.71 -27.72 -12.72
N GLU A 122 17.79 -29.05 -12.66
CA GLU A 122 19.07 -29.79 -12.63
C GLU A 122 19.87 -29.60 -13.92
N GLU A 123 19.22 -29.69 -15.08
CA GLU A 123 19.85 -29.45 -16.38
C GLU A 123 20.43 -28.02 -16.45
N TRP A 124 19.62 -27.01 -16.03
CA TRP A 124 20.10 -25.64 -15.98
C TRP A 124 21.30 -25.50 -15.04
N TRP A 125 21.26 -26.12 -13.88
CA TRP A 125 22.35 -26.06 -12.91
C TRP A 125 23.65 -26.65 -13.45
N LYS A 126 23.58 -27.81 -14.14
CA LYS A 126 24.74 -28.54 -14.66
C LYS A 126 25.32 -27.90 -15.94
N GLU A 127 24.46 -27.43 -16.82
CA GLU A 127 24.87 -27.09 -18.20
C GLU A 127 24.69 -25.62 -18.57
N HIS A 128 23.71 -24.95 -18.00
CA HIS A 128 23.30 -23.64 -18.48
C HIS A 128 23.62 -22.46 -17.56
N GLN A 129 23.81 -22.66 -16.25
CA GLN A 129 23.97 -21.55 -15.30
C GLN A 129 25.14 -20.60 -15.60
N THR A 130 26.17 -21.05 -16.29
CA THR A 130 27.32 -20.21 -16.66
C THR A 130 27.13 -19.49 -17.98
N VAL A 131 26.34 -20.06 -18.89
CA VAL A 131 26.09 -19.51 -20.26
C VAL A 131 24.83 -18.64 -20.25
N GLN A 132 23.80 -19.07 -19.56
CA GLN A 132 22.51 -18.39 -19.43
C GLN A 132 22.12 -18.31 -17.95
N PRO A 133 22.70 -17.34 -17.22
CA PRO A 133 22.55 -17.27 -15.75
C PRO A 133 21.15 -16.84 -15.29
N ASP A 134 20.31 -16.35 -16.21
CA ASP A 134 18.92 -15.98 -15.89
C ASP A 134 17.99 -17.18 -15.96
N LEU A 135 17.80 -17.85 -14.79
CA LEU A 135 16.88 -18.97 -14.64
C LEU A 135 15.43 -18.57 -14.99
N GLN A 136 15.01 -17.32 -14.77
CA GLN A 136 13.66 -16.86 -15.14
C GLN A 136 13.46 -16.94 -16.67
N GLN A 137 14.42 -16.42 -17.40
CA GLN A 137 14.38 -16.46 -18.87
C GLN A 137 14.41 -17.90 -19.36
N TRP A 138 15.34 -18.71 -18.85
CA TRP A 138 15.51 -20.08 -19.29
C TRP A 138 14.29 -20.95 -18.94
N LEU A 139 13.90 -21.01 -17.66
CA LEU A 139 12.83 -21.90 -17.20
C LEU A 139 11.44 -21.41 -17.59
N CYS A 140 11.10 -20.16 -17.22
CA CYS A 140 9.70 -19.69 -17.31
C CYS A 140 9.31 -19.22 -18.71
N VAL A 141 10.29 -18.70 -19.49
CA VAL A 141 10.03 -18.17 -20.83
C VAL A 141 10.29 -19.23 -21.90
N GLU A 142 11.46 -19.91 -21.85
CA GLU A 142 11.92 -20.80 -22.94
C GLU A 142 11.43 -22.24 -22.77
N GLN A 143 11.54 -22.82 -21.58
CA GLN A 143 11.19 -24.22 -21.34
C GLN A 143 9.70 -24.39 -21.01
N ALA A 144 9.22 -23.86 -19.90
CA ALA A 144 7.84 -23.97 -19.47
C ALA A 144 6.88 -23.11 -20.31
N LYS A 145 7.38 -22.07 -20.96
CA LYS A 145 6.61 -21.16 -21.85
C LYS A 145 5.37 -20.56 -21.19
N VAL A 146 5.45 -20.28 -19.90
CA VAL A 146 4.36 -19.67 -19.11
C VAL A 146 4.48 -18.15 -18.99
N CYS A 147 5.68 -17.60 -19.25
CA CYS A 147 5.97 -16.17 -19.30
C CYS A 147 6.31 -15.72 -20.74
N CYS A 148 6.36 -14.41 -20.93
CA CYS A 148 7.02 -13.78 -22.06
C CYS A 148 8.36 -13.16 -21.62
N PRO A 149 9.28 -12.86 -22.55
CA PRO A 149 10.41 -12.01 -22.26
C PRO A 149 9.99 -10.61 -21.79
N ASP A 150 10.88 -9.90 -21.11
CA ASP A 150 10.64 -8.49 -20.79
C ASP A 150 10.45 -7.66 -22.06
N GLY A 151 9.54 -6.70 -22.04
CA GLY A 151 9.15 -5.93 -23.24
C GLY A 151 8.12 -6.62 -24.12
N PHE A 152 7.59 -7.80 -23.73
CA PHE A 152 6.59 -8.54 -24.51
C PHE A 152 5.39 -8.93 -23.65
N TYR A 153 4.22 -9.12 -24.27
CA TYR A 153 2.98 -9.46 -23.60
C TYR A 153 2.08 -10.38 -24.44
N GLY A 154 1.05 -10.91 -23.82
CA GLY A 154 0.00 -11.66 -24.51
C GLY A 154 0.37 -13.10 -24.86
N PRO A 155 -0.57 -13.88 -25.44
CA PRO A 155 -0.39 -15.31 -25.67
C PRO A 155 0.75 -15.63 -26.66
N ASN A 156 1.02 -14.71 -27.59
CA ASN A 156 2.07 -14.87 -28.60
C ASN A 156 3.37 -14.15 -28.25
N CYS A 157 3.42 -13.47 -27.11
CA CYS A 157 4.51 -12.59 -26.71
C CYS A 157 4.77 -11.48 -27.76
N ASP A 158 3.74 -10.68 -28.01
CA ASP A 158 3.82 -9.51 -28.89
C ASP A 158 4.62 -8.38 -28.19
N PRO A 159 5.30 -7.52 -28.93
CA PRO A 159 6.09 -6.44 -28.33
C PRO A 159 5.20 -5.41 -27.62
N CYS A 160 5.58 -5.00 -26.43
CA CYS A 160 4.94 -3.93 -25.69
C CYS A 160 5.07 -2.57 -26.41
N PRO A 161 4.04 -1.71 -26.40
CA PRO A 161 4.17 -0.34 -26.84
C PRO A 161 5.14 0.43 -25.92
N SER A 162 5.81 1.44 -26.45
CA SER A 162 6.78 2.25 -25.71
C SER A 162 6.14 3.08 -24.58
N CYS A 163 4.81 3.28 -24.62
CA CYS A 163 4.06 4.14 -23.69
C CYS A 163 4.69 5.54 -23.55
N PHE A 164 5.37 6.03 -24.57
CA PHE A 164 6.12 7.30 -24.58
C PHE A 164 7.13 7.45 -23.42
N GLY A 165 7.53 6.35 -22.79
CA GLY A 165 8.35 6.37 -21.59
C GLY A 165 7.63 6.81 -20.31
N ASN A 166 6.33 7.11 -20.38
CA ASN A 166 5.51 7.68 -19.30
C ASN A 166 4.46 6.71 -18.77
N GLY A 167 4.70 5.42 -18.90
CA GLY A 167 3.78 4.39 -18.45
C GLY A 167 4.36 3.00 -18.60
N LYS A 168 3.61 2.01 -18.12
CA LYS A 168 3.98 0.60 -18.13
C LYS A 168 3.00 -0.20 -18.98
N CYS A 169 3.53 -1.08 -19.80
CA CYS A 169 2.77 -2.04 -20.58
C CYS A 169 2.05 -3.04 -19.65
N LYS A 170 0.73 -3.09 -19.68
CA LYS A 170 -0.07 -4.04 -18.87
C LYS A 170 0.13 -5.46 -19.36
N GLY A 171 0.74 -6.25 -18.50
CA GLY A 171 1.06 -7.64 -18.78
C GLY A 171 2.44 -7.87 -19.36
N ASN A 172 3.32 -6.87 -19.30
CA ASN A 172 4.74 -7.05 -19.62
C ASN A 172 5.30 -8.31 -18.97
N GLY A 173 6.01 -9.12 -19.74
CA GLY A 173 6.58 -10.39 -19.29
C GLY A 173 5.55 -11.52 -19.12
N THR A 174 4.26 -11.33 -19.44
CA THR A 174 3.22 -12.34 -19.19
C THR A 174 2.40 -12.70 -20.43
N ARG A 175 1.96 -13.95 -20.52
CA ARG A 175 1.10 -14.43 -21.63
C ARG A 175 -0.38 -14.03 -21.48
N LYS A 176 -0.76 -13.35 -20.41
CA LYS A 176 -2.14 -12.88 -20.14
C LYS A 176 -2.32 -11.37 -20.30
N GLY A 177 -1.29 -10.64 -20.60
CA GLY A 177 -1.34 -9.20 -20.78
C GLY A 177 -2.16 -8.77 -21.99
N ASN A 178 -2.60 -7.51 -21.99
CA ASN A 178 -3.32 -6.90 -23.11
C ASN A 178 -2.53 -5.77 -23.81
N GLY A 179 -1.31 -5.50 -23.36
CA GLY A 179 -0.40 -4.51 -23.95
C GLY A 179 -0.83 -3.05 -23.79
N LYS A 180 -1.95 -2.75 -23.12
CA LYS A 180 -2.37 -1.35 -22.91
C LYS A 180 -1.40 -0.64 -21.96
N CYS A 181 -1.10 0.60 -22.27
CA CYS A 181 -0.31 1.43 -21.37
C CYS A 181 -1.07 1.76 -20.09
N SER A 182 -0.39 1.65 -18.97
CA SER A 182 -0.81 2.21 -17.67
C SER A 182 0.03 3.44 -17.45
N CYS A 183 -0.55 4.61 -17.69
CA CYS A 183 0.18 5.86 -17.62
C CYS A 183 0.55 6.20 -16.17
N GLU A 184 1.68 6.87 -16.02
CA GLU A 184 2.12 7.49 -14.77
C GLU A 184 1.24 8.70 -14.46
N GLU A 185 1.31 9.19 -13.24
CA GLU A 185 0.55 10.36 -12.81
C GLU A 185 0.90 11.60 -13.67
N GLY A 186 -0.13 12.32 -14.08
CA GLY A 186 0.03 13.48 -14.96
C GLY A 186 0.01 13.18 -16.45
N TYR A 187 0.02 11.90 -16.86
CA TYR A 187 -0.03 11.48 -18.25
C TYR A 187 -1.34 10.79 -18.58
N VAL A 188 -1.84 11.04 -19.79
CA VAL A 188 -3.10 10.48 -20.31
C VAL A 188 -2.95 10.06 -21.77
N GLY A 189 -3.98 9.40 -22.30
CA GLY A 189 -3.98 8.86 -23.67
C GLY A 189 -3.74 7.36 -23.70
N GLU A 190 -3.97 6.75 -24.86
CA GLU A 190 -3.81 5.30 -25.05
C GLU A 190 -2.35 4.85 -24.90
N ASN A 191 -1.43 5.72 -25.32
CA ASN A 191 0.03 5.50 -25.27
C ASN A 191 0.73 6.42 -24.26
N CYS A 192 -0.01 7.07 -23.36
CA CYS A 192 0.52 8.06 -22.41
C CYS A 192 1.19 9.26 -23.11
N ASP A 193 0.64 9.65 -24.25
CA ASP A 193 1.12 10.65 -25.18
C ASP A 193 0.45 12.02 -25.02
N GLY A 194 -0.29 12.24 -23.92
CA GLY A 194 -0.94 13.48 -23.55
C GLY A 194 -0.70 13.83 -22.08
N CYS A 195 -0.83 15.13 -21.77
CA CYS A 195 -0.79 15.61 -20.39
C CYS A 195 -2.19 15.64 -19.77
N GLY A 196 -2.27 15.28 -18.49
CA GLY A 196 -3.49 15.29 -17.71
C GLY A 196 -4.04 16.71 -17.47
N PRO A 197 -5.27 16.83 -16.94
CA PRO A 197 -5.98 18.10 -16.83
C PRO A 197 -5.32 19.13 -15.91
N GLU A 198 -4.48 18.71 -14.98
CA GLU A 198 -3.73 19.62 -14.08
C GLU A 198 -2.25 19.75 -14.48
N HIS A 199 -1.93 19.32 -15.72
CA HIS A 199 -0.58 19.36 -16.25
C HIS A 199 -0.56 20.09 -17.59
N TYR A 200 0.60 20.64 -17.94
CA TYR A 200 0.88 21.20 -19.25
C TYR A 200 2.07 20.51 -19.88
N GLU A 201 2.15 20.58 -21.20
CA GLU A 201 3.26 20.06 -21.97
C GLU A 201 4.47 20.97 -21.81
N ALA A 202 5.44 20.53 -21.01
CA ALA A 202 6.68 21.28 -20.78
C ALA A 202 7.71 21.02 -21.87
N PHE A 203 7.68 19.80 -22.43
CA PHE A 203 8.53 19.41 -23.55
C PHE A 203 7.89 18.26 -24.34
N ARG A 204 8.05 18.27 -25.66
CA ARG A 204 7.67 17.17 -26.57
C ARG A 204 8.65 17.06 -27.73
N ASP A 205 9.05 15.83 -28.01
CA ASP A 205 9.66 15.43 -29.27
C ASP A 205 8.95 14.18 -29.84
N ALA A 206 9.60 13.50 -30.83
CA ALA A 206 9.00 12.33 -31.48
C ALA A 206 8.88 11.10 -30.56
N GLU A 207 9.69 11.00 -29.51
CA GLU A 207 9.80 9.82 -28.64
C GLU A 207 9.48 10.11 -27.16
N LYS A 208 9.52 11.39 -26.78
CA LYS A 208 9.41 11.79 -25.37
C LYS A 208 8.45 12.94 -25.18
N LEU A 209 7.61 12.80 -24.16
CA LEU A 209 6.73 13.83 -23.64
C LEU A 209 7.09 14.10 -22.18
N LEU A 210 7.18 15.38 -21.80
CA LEU A 210 7.32 15.78 -20.41
C LEU A 210 6.14 16.67 -20.03
N CYS A 211 5.33 16.21 -19.10
CA CYS A 211 4.25 16.97 -18.50
C CYS A 211 4.69 17.54 -17.14
N SER A 212 4.34 18.79 -16.88
CA SER A 212 4.61 19.47 -15.61
C SER A 212 3.30 20.00 -15.01
N ASN A 213 3.26 20.05 -13.68
CA ASN A 213 2.08 20.53 -12.95
C ASN A 213 1.77 21.99 -13.27
N CYS A 214 0.50 22.31 -13.45
CA CYS A 214 0.01 23.67 -13.44
C CYS A 214 0.28 24.35 -12.08
N HIS A 215 0.37 25.67 -12.09
CA HIS A 215 0.45 26.43 -10.85
C HIS A 215 -0.82 26.22 -10.00
N LYS A 216 -0.69 26.25 -8.66
CA LYS A 216 -1.81 26.05 -7.73
C LYS A 216 -2.99 27.00 -7.91
N ALA A 217 -2.73 28.18 -8.46
CA ALA A 217 -3.74 29.16 -8.80
C ALA A 217 -4.64 28.75 -9.98
N CYS A 218 -4.23 27.78 -10.79
CA CYS A 218 -4.99 27.34 -11.96
C CYS A 218 -6.08 26.34 -11.57
N ALA A 219 -7.27 26.51 -12.13
CA ALA A 219 -8.33 25.51 -12.05
C ALA A 219 -8.02 24.30 -12.94
N THR A 220 -8.68 23.16 -12.67
CA THR A 220 -8.52 21.92 -13.42
C THR A 220 -8.73 22.10 -14.93
N GLY A 221 -7.80 21.61 -15.72
CA GLY A 221 -7.83 21.74 -17.19
C GLY A 221 -7.32 23.07 -17.72
N GLY A 222 -6.66 23.88 -16.88
CA GLY A 222 -6.52 25.28 -17.11
C GLY A 222 -5.15 25.90 -17.24
N CYS A 223 -4.08 25.24 -17.65
CA CYS A 223 -2.82 25.98 -17.90
C CYS A 223 -2.14 25.65 -19.23
N THR A 224 -1.29 26.58 -19.68
CA THR A 224 -0.49 26.47 -20.93
C THR A 224 1.01 26.48 -20.65
N GLY A 225 1.42 26.58 -19.37
CA GLY A 225 2.81 26.68 -18.96
C GLY A 225 2.95 26.83 -17.44
N ALA A 226 4.15 27.13 -17.01
CA ALA A 226 4.47 27.35 -15.60
C ALA A 226 3.94 28.71 -15.09
N GLY A 227 3.59 28.78 -13.81
CA GLY A 227 3.23 30.01 -13.14
C GLY A 227 1.76 30.42 -13.27
N PRO A 228 1.33 31.42 -12.47
CA PRO A 228 -0.07 31.88 -12.41
C PRO A 228 -0.52 32.55 -13.69
N ASN A 229 0.37 33.15 -14.47
CA ASN A 229 0.05 33.83 -15.75
C ASN A 229 -0.30 32.84 -16.86
N ALA A 230 0.04 31.59 -16.71
CA ALA A 230 -0.28 30.54 -17.69
C ALA A 230 -1.65 29.89 -17.43
N CYS A 231 -2.35 30.26 -16.38
CA CYS A 231 -3.69 29.77 -16.09
C CYS A 231 -4.70 30.25 -17.13
N ARG A 232 -5.54 29.36 -17.64
CA ARG A 232 -6.70 29.69 -18.46
C ARG A 232 -7.88 30.11 -17.61
N VAL A 233 -8.03 29.48 -16.47
CA VAL A 233 -9.08 29.73 -15.48
C VAL A 233 -8.45 29.69 -14.09
N CYS A 234 -8.83 30.66 -13.24
CA CYS A 234 -8.35 30.70 -11.87
C CYS A 234 -9.15 29.73 -10.95
N ARG A 235 -8.48 29.15 -9.99
CA ARG A 235 -9.11 28.38 -8.92
C ARG A 235 -9.82 29.33 -7.93
N SER A 236 -10.74 28.78 -7.14
CA SER A 236 -11.36 29.52 -6.02
C SER A 236 -10.29 30.09 -5.10
N GLY A 237 -10.51 31.33 -4.59
CA GLY A 237 -9.51 32.08 -3.84
C GLY A 237 -8.53 32.88 -4.71
N TRP A 238 -8.65 32.74 -6.05
CA TRP A 238 -7.84 33.49 -7.02
C TRP A 238 -8.72 34.22 -8.05
N ILE A 239 -8.28 35.37 -8.51
CA ILE A 239 -8.97 36.18 -9.52
C ILE A 239 -8.07 36.43 -10.75
N MET A 240 -8.68 36.45 -11.94
CA MET A 240 -7.98 36.81 -13.18
C MET A 240 -7.68 38.30 -13.19
N ASP A 241 -6.40 38.66 -13.09
CA ASP A 241 -5.94 40.03 -13.21
C ASP A 241 -5.73 40.38 -14.69
N SER A 242 -6.59 41.28 -15.23
CA SER A 242 -6.53 41.70 -16.62
C SER A 242 -5.32 42.60 -16.94
N GLN A 243 -4.70 43.21 -15.93
CA GLN A 243 -3.59 44.15 -16.11
C GLN A 243 -2.24 43.43 -16.06
N ARG A 244 -2.08 42.47 -15.12
CA ARG A 244 -0.85 41.70 -14.95
C ARG A 244 -0.83 40.41 -15.78
N GLY A 245 -2.02 39.99 -16.21
CA GLY A 245 -2.23 38.71 -16.88
C GLY A 245 -2.01 37.54 -15.90
N GLY A 246 -3.05 36.72 -15.72
CA GLY A 246 -2.98 35.54 -14.88
C GLY A 246 -3.75 35.61 -13.58
N CYS A 247 -3.60 34.59 -12.73
CA CYS A 247 -4.34 34.47 -11.48
C CYS A 247 -3.57 35.12 -10.33
N THR A 248 -4.21 36.08 -9.68
CA THR A 248 -3.71 36.77 -8.48
C THR A 248 -4.54 36.34 -7.29
N ASP A 249 -3.91 36.21 -6.16
CA ASP A 249 -4.53 35.86 -4.89
C ASP A 249 -5.57 36.92 -4.48
N ILE A 250 -6.68 36.47 -3.94
CA ILE A 250 -7.71 37.33 -3.37
C ILE A 250 -7.36 37.53 -1.90
N ASP A 251 -7.18 38.80 -1.49
CA ASP A 251 -7.03 39.10 -0.07
C ASP A 251 -8.44 39.18 0.57
N GLU A 252 -8.88 38.07 1.12
CA GLU A 252 -10.21 37.98 1.75
C GLU A 252 -10.27 38.79 3.05
N CYS A 253 -9.13 39.14 3.64
CA CYS A 253 -9.08 39.97 4.85
C CYS A 253 -9.47 41.42 4.62
N LEU A 254 -9.49 41.89 3.36
CA LEU A 254 -10.01 43.20 2.98
C LEU A 254 -11.55 43.29 3.01
N THR A 255 -12.21 42.12 3.09
CA THR A 255 -13.67 42.03 3.14
C THR A 255 -14.14 42.12 4.60
N ALA A 256 -15.11 42.99 4.86
CA ALA A 256 -15.66 43.12 6.21
C ALA A 256 -16.33 41.84 6.68
N ASN A 257 -16.10 41.46 7.93
CA ASN A 257 -16.67 40.30 8.59
C ASN A 257 -16.23 38.96 8.04
N THR A 258 -15.05 38.85 7.45
CA THR A 258 -14.45 37.58 7.02
C THR A 258 -14.21 36.66 8.21
N CYS A 259 -13.75 37.21 9.36
CA CYS A 259 -13.58 36.49 10.61
C CYS A 259 -14.52 37.01 11.70
N THR A 260 -14.67 36.28 12.82
CA THR A 260 -15.46 36.74 13.97
C THR A 260 -14.75 37.84 14.74
N LYS A 261 -15.48 38.55 15.64
CA LYS A 261 -14.90 39.63 16.44
C LYS A 261 -13.71 39.17 17.29
N GLN A 262 -13.72 37.94 17.73
CA GLN A 262 -12.69 37.35 18.59
C GLN A 262 -11.56 36.67 17.78
N GLN A 263 -11.48 36.97 16.49
CA GLN A 263 -10.47 36.43 15.58
C GLN A 263 -9.88 37.53 14.70
N PHE A 264 -8.62 37.39 14.35
CA PHE A 264 -7.98 38.19 13.30
C PHE A 264 -7.78 37.37 12.04
N CYS A 265 -7.77 38.05 10.92
CA CYS A 265 -7.65 37.43 9.62
C CYS A 265 -6.20 37.43 9.15
N VAL A 266 -5.74 36.30 8.63
CA VAL A 266 -4.44 36.14 7.97
C VAL A 266 -4.67 35.69 6.54
N ASN A 267 -4.27 36.49 5.58
CA ASN A 267 -4.33 36.13 4.17
C ASN A 267 -3.26 35.14 3.84
N ASN A 268 -3.64 34.04 3.11
CA ASN A 268 -2.76 33.01 2.58
C ASN A 268 -2.98 32.94 1.07
N GLU A 269 -2.02 32.38 0.35
CA GLU A 269 -2.19 32.21 -1.10
C GLU A 269 -3.33 31.24 -1.44
N GLY A 270 -4.43 31.78 -1.98
CA GLY A 270 -5.63 31.05 -2.41
C GLY A 270 -6.63 30.78 -1.30
N SER A 271 -6.46 31.36 -0.12
CA SER A 271 -7.35 31.19 1.03
C SER A 271 -6.99 32.17 2.14
N PHE A 272 -7.77 32.17 3.21
CA PHE A 272 -7.47 32.91 4.44
C PHE A 272 -7.59 31.98 5.66
N SER A 273 -7.07 32.46 6.78
CA SER A 273 -7.22 31.81 8.08
C SER A 273 -7.72 32.81 9.11
N CYS A 274 -8.68 32.38 9.94
CA CYS A 274 -9.10 33.16 11.11
C CYS A 274 -8.42 32.55 12.34
N LEU A 275 -7.57 33.32 13.00
CA LEU A 275 -6.87 32.92 14.22
C LEU A 275 -7.49 33.64 15.41
N ASP A 276 -7.61 32.91 16.53
CA ASP A 276 -8.22 33.43 17.75
C ASP A 276 -7.36 34.56 18.36
N CYS A 277 -7.98 35.60 18.86
CA CYS A 277 -7.32 36.63 19.66
C CYS A 277 -6.76 36.06 20.96
N ASP A 278 -5.75 36.73 21.52
CA ASP A 278 -5.37 36.48 22.92
C ASP A 278 -6.56 36.67 23.84
N LYS A 279 -6.63 35.84 24.89
CA LYS A 279 -7.72 35.88 25.89
C LYS A 279 -7.90 37.23 26.59
N SER A 280 -6.87 38.08 26.60
CA SER A 280 -6.89 39.42 27.17
C SER A 280 -7.55 40.43 26.26
N CYS A 281 -7.90 40.06 25.02
CA CYS A 281 -8.47 40.95 24.01
C CYS A 281 -9.99 40.87 23.87
N ASP A 282 -10.67 41.95 23.74
CA ASP A 282 -12.00 42.07 23.12
C ASP A 282 -11.86 42.55 21.70
N GLY A 283 -11.52 41.63 20.79
CA GLY A 283 -11.11 41.90 19.40
C GLY A 283 -9.61 42.21 19.30
N CYS A 284 -9.03 41.80 18.16
CA CYS A 284 -7.59 41.98 17.90
C CYS A 284 -7.31 42.21 16.40
N ASP A 285 -6.12 42.70 16.11
CA ASP A 285 -5.58 42.82 14.74
C ASP A 285 -4.43 41.88 14.49
N GLY A 286 -4.04 41.06 15.49
CA GLY A 286 -2.96 40.06 15.42
C GLY A 286 -2.87 39.22 16.68
N ASP A 287 -1.82 38.42 16.75
CA ASP A 287 -1.53 37.51 17.87
C ASP A 287 -0.87 38.33 19.01
N GLY A 288 -1.29 38.03 20.26
CA GLY A 288 -0.71 38.61 21.45
C GLY A 288 -1.51 39.71 22.12
N PRO A 289 -1.20 40.00 23.41
CA PRO A 289 -1.91 40.97 24.24
C PRO A 289 -1.66 42.43 23.85
N ASP A 290 -0.65 42.70 23.04
CA ASP A 290 -0.29 44.01 22.47
C ASP A 290 -1.06 44.34 21.18
N MET A 291 -1.71 43.35 20.59
CA MET A 291 -2.50 43.50 19.35
C MET A 291 -3.99 43.60 19.60
N CYS A 292 -4.42 43.78 20.82
CA CYS A 292 -5.83 43.97 21.18
C CYS A 292 -6.38 45.29 20.67
N LYS A 293 -7.60 45.27 20.12
CA LYS A 293 -8.40 46.51 19.86
C LYS A 293 -8.85 47.13 21.17
N THR A 294 -9.34 46.33 22.09
CA THR A 294 -9.71 46.69 23.45
C THR A 294 -9.40 45.52 24.36
N CYS A 295 -9.16 45.81 25.66
CA CYS A 295 -8.94 44.75 26.63
C CYS A 295 -10.26 44.07 27.01
N ALA A 296 -10.23 42.75 27.18
CA ALA A 296 -11.36 41.94 27.67
C ALA A 296 -11.63 42.23 29.17
N ASP A 297 -12.83 41.88 29.67
CA ASP A 297 -13.19 42.01 31.07
C ASP A 297 -12.16 41.30 31.97
N GLY A 298 -11.69 42.02 33.00
CA GLY A 298 -10.66 41.56 33.93
C GLY A 298 -9.22 41.84 33.48
N TYR A 299 -9.04 42.59 32.37
CA TYR A 299 -7.74 43.03 31.89
C TYR A 299 -7.73 44.54 31.72
N GLU A 300 -6.58 45.19 31.88
CA GLU A 300 -6.38 46.61 31.65
C GLU A 300 -5.15 46.84 30.78
N LEU A 301 -5.17 48.00 30.07
CA LEU A 301 -4.03 48.38 29.20
C LEU A 301 -2.89 48.94 30.07
N ARG A 302 -1.75 48.23 30.08
CA ARG A 302 -0.48 48.68 30.71
C ARG A 302 0.65 48.50 29.71
N ASP A 303 1.43 49.53 29.56
CA ASP A 303 2.63 49.54 28.67
C ASP A 303 2.32 49.03 27.24
N GLY A 304 1.11 49.30 26.73
CA GLY A 304 0.68 48.92 25.39
C GLY A 304 0.16 47.49 25.27
N MET A 305 0.01 46.75 26.38
CA MET A 305 -0.48 45.35 26.42
C MET A 305 -1.66 45.22 27.36
N CYS A 306 -2.61 44.36 27.04
CA CYS A 306 -3.72 43.99 27.93
C CYS A 306 -3.23 42.99 28.99
N THR A 307 -3.09 43.44 30.23
CA THR A 307 -2.62 42.63 31.36
C THR A 307 -3.73 42.38 32.38
N ALA A 308 -3.73 41.25 33.03
CA ALA A 308 -4.74 40.89 34.01
C ALA A 308 -4.72 41.90 35.18
N ILE A 309 -5.90 42.40 35.58
CA ILE A 309 -6.07 43.22 36.79
C ILE A 309 -5.75 42.37 37.99
N PRO A 310 -4.79 42.78 38.85
CA PRO A 310 -4.48 42.02 40.07
C PRO A 310 -5.75 41.94 40.93
N LYS A 311 -6.19 40.74 41.25
CA LYS A 311 -7.21 40.56 42.29
C LYS A 311 -6.54 40.95 43.61
N ASP A 312 -6.93 42.11 44.16
CA ASP A 312 -6.50 42.50 45.51
C ASP A 312 -6.86 41.37 46.45
N GLU A 313 -5.83 40.85 47.14
CA GLU A 313 -5.99 39.98 48.26
C GLU A 313 -6.66 40.76 49.40
N LYS A 314 -7.96 40.78 49.42
CA LYS A 314 -8.74 41.22 50.56
C LYS A 314 -9.98 40.30 50.68
N GLU A 315 -9.76 39.28 51.44
CA GLU A 315 -10.58 38.86 52.59
C GLU A 315 -9.98 37.59 53.17
N ILE A 316 -9.02 37.81 54.06
CA ILE A 316 -8.67 36.81 55.04
C ILE A 316 -9.77 36.91 56.12
N GLU A 317 -10.80 36.11 56.07
CA GLU A 317 -11.66 35.84 57.22
C GLU A 317 -10.85 35.19 58.30
N PRO A 318 -10.96 35.63 59.59
CA PRO A 318 -10.14 35.09 60.65
C PRO A 318 -10.56 33.67 61.00
N GLU A 319 -9.60 32.78 60.99
CA GLU A 319 -9.72 31.40 61.47
C GLU A 319 -10.41 31.33 62.84
N SER A 320 -11.54 30.67 62.90
CA SER A 320 -12.12 30.17 64.13
C SER A 320 -11.33 28.97 64.61
N LYS A 321 -10.86 29.05 65.90
CA LYS A 321 -10.08 28.07 66.60
C LYS A 321 -10.59 26.65 66.50
N PRO A 322 -9.72 25.64 66.48
CA PRO A 322 -10.08 24.24 66.46
C PRO A 322 -10.62 23.77 67.79
N GLN A 323 -11.74 23.12 67.76
CA GLN A 323 -12.22 22.30 68.89
C GLN A 323 -11.61 20.91 68.79
N SER A 324 -11.12 20.49 69.95
CA SER A 324 -10.42 19.25 70.27
C SER A 324 -11.19 17.98 69.95
N GLU A 325 -10.38 17.04 69.53
CA GLU A 325 -10.57 15.59 69.36
C GLU A 325 -11.41 14.87 70.45
N PRO A 326 -11.94 13.70 70.10
CA PRO A 326 -11.46 12.51 70.84
C PRO A 326 -11.01 11.38 69.86
N GLU A 327 -9.94 10.69 70.27
CA GLU A 327 -9.31 9.53 69.66
C GLU A 327 -10.25 8.36 69.44
N PRO A 328 -10.02 7.55 68.39
CA PRO A 328 -10.63 6.24 68.26
C PRO A 328 -9.69 5.12 68.74
N VAL A 329 -10.33 4.21 69.43
CA VAL A 329 -9.87 2.93 69.93
C VAL A 329 -9.39 2.02 68.75
N GLN A 330 -8.26 1.39 69.02
CA GLN A 330 -7.70 0.30 68.21
C GLN A 330 -8.55 -0.96 68.32
N GLU A 331 -8.78 -1.61 67.21
CA GLU A 331 -9.06 -3.04 67.21
C GLU A 331 -8.28 -3.72 66.11
N ALA A 332 -7.43 -4.62 66.55
CA ALA A 332 -6.60 -5.50 65.77
C ALA A 332 -7.39 -6.75 65.37
N THR A 333 -6.96 -7.35 64.31
CA THR A 333 -6.90 -8.80 64.01
C THR A 333 -7.14 -8.99 62.50
N THR A 334 -6.59 -9.84 61.80
CA THR A 334 -5.63 -10.93 61.81
C THR A 334 -5.48 -11.40 60.37
N LYS A 335 -4.30 -11.88 60.08
CA LYS A 335 -3.90 -12.68 58.90
C LYS A 335 -4.96 -13.66 58.40
N GLU A 336 -5.00 -13.91 57.10
CA GLU A 336 -4.62 -15.23 56.56
C GLU A 336 -4.40 -15.20 55.04
N GLU A 337 -3.36 -15.86 54.69
CA GLU A 337 -2.93 -16.28 53.37
C GLU A 337 -3.95 -17.23 52.71
N LEU A 338 -4.08 -17.12 51.37
CA LEU A 338 -3.88 -18.27 50.47
C LEU A 338 -3.85 -17.75 49.03
#